data_1423bc3816d5f77bc3594d9713bee419
#
_entry.id   1423bc3816d5f77bc3594d9713bee419
#
_cell.length_a   1.000
_cell.length_b   1.000
_cell.length_c   1.000
_cell.angle_alpha   90.00
_cell.angle_beta   90.00
_cell.angle_gamma   90.00
#
_symmetry.space_group_name_H-M   'P 1'
#
loop_
_entity.id
_entity.type
_entity.pdbx_description
1 polymer ?
#
loop_
_entity_poly.entity_id
_entity_poly.type
_entity_poly.pdbx_seq_one_letter_code
_entity_poly.pdbx_strand_id
1 'polypeptide(L)'
;MSNIKKPQGFTIVELLIVIVVIGILAAITIVAYNGIQVRARDTIRIHDIKSIQGVVESYNAQYGTYPLPANGSGNWTGLCATFGSVTTYVTGVSDFMPRQPVDPKYKLPSDNHCYLYKSNGTDYIILAWQSMEGICGGDPSNACNSPDIQALDRPCCTEATIAVY
;
A
#
# COMPACT_ATOMS: atom_id res chain seq x y z
N MET A 1 56.73 37.12 -16.74
CA MET A 1 57.01 35.70 -16.43
C MET A 1 55.81 35.15 -15.67
N SER A 2 55.00 34.35 -16.32
CA SER A 2 53.79 33.73 -15.71
C SER A 2 54.19 32.51 -14.90
N ASN A 3 53.90 32.51 -13.61
CA ASN A 3 54.21 31.42 -12.69
C ASN A 3 53.10 30.35 -12.79
N ILE A 4 53.27 29.38 -13.61
CA ILE A 4 52.37 28.23 -13.79
C ILE A 4 52.52 27.36 -12.55
N LYS A 5 51.53 27.42 -11.61
CA LYS A 5 51.45 26.48 -10.49
C LYS A 5 51.19 25.10 -11.06
N LYS A 6 52.09 24.11 -10.76
CA LYS A 6 51.91 22.72 -11.09
C LYS A 6 50.67 22.18 -10.35
N PRO A 7 49.75 21.45 -11.04
CA PRO A 7 48.66 20.79 -10.35
C PRO A 7 49.20 19.78 -9.37
N GLN A 8 48.71 19.81 -8.11
CA GLN A 8 49.03 18.79 -7.10
C GLN A 8 48.20 17.54 -7.43
N GLY A 9 48.87 16.41 -7.56
CA GLY A 9 48.21 15.12 -7.77
C GLY A 9 47.70 14.53 -6.44
N PHE A 10 46.61 13.76 -6.51
CA PHE A 10 46.09 13.01 -5.38
C PHE A 10 47.00 11.90 -4.95
N THR A 11 47.10 11.69 -3.63
CA THR A 11 47.85 10.54 -3.07
C THR A 11 46.94 9.30 -3.07
N ILE A 12 47.59 8.10 -3.12
CA ILE A 12 46.88 6.80 -3.03
C ILE A 12 46.13 6.69 -1.72
N VAL A 13 46.67 7.25 -0.63
CA VAL A 13 46.05 7.21 0.70
C VAL A 13 44.78 8.03 0.76
N GLU A 14 44.74 9.21 0.12
CA GLU A 14 43.53 10.05 0.04
C GLU A 14 42.39 9.33 -0.72
N LEU A 15 42.72 8.64 -1.81
CA LEU A 15 41.73 7.82 -2.54
C LEU A 15 41.20 6.66 -1.70
N LEU A 16 42.12 5.98 -0.96
CA LEU A 16 41.76 4.83 -0.15
C LEU A 16 40.80 5.21 1.02
N ILE A 17 41.08 6.31 1.70
CA ILE A 17 40.20 6.81 2.77
C ILE A 17 38.81 7.16 2.22
N VAL A 18 38.71 7.80 1.06
CA VAL A 18 37.45 8.18 0.44
C VAL A 18 36.59 6.96 0.13
N ILE A 19 37.16 5.91 -0.51
CA ILE A 19 36.39 4.70 -0.84
C ILE A 19 35.95 3.93 0.41
N VAL A 20 36.77 3.90 1.47
CA VAL A 20 36.38 3.26 2.74
C VAL A 20 35.21 4.01 3.39
N VAL A 21 35.28 5.36 3.45
CA VAL A 21 34.18 6.17 4.02
C VAL A 21 32.90 6.01 3.21
N ILE A 22 32.98 6.05 1.87
CA ILE A 22 31.81 5.82 1.00
C ILE A 22 31.23 4.43 1.24
N GLY A 23 32.07 3.39 1.37
CA GLY A 23 31.63 2.02 1.63
C GLY A 23 30.87 1.89 2.95
N ILE A 24 31.33 2.52 4.02
CA ILE A 24 30.65 2.53 5.32
C ILE A 24 29.32 3.28 5.24
N LEU A 25 29.27 4.46 4.62
CA LEU A 25 28.06 5.24 4.46
C LEU A 25 27.03 4.50 3.60
N ALA A 26 27.46 3.87 2.52
CA ALA A 26 26.57 3.08 1.65
C ALA A 26 25.94 1.89 2.42
N ALA A 27 26.73 1.19 3.25
CA ALA A 27 26.23 0.07 4.03
C ALA A 27 25.10 0.49 5.01
N ILE A 28 25.26 1.63 5.68
CA ILE A 28 24.25 2.16 6.61
C ILE A 28 22.99 2.63 5.86
N THR A 29 23.15 3.31 4.73
CA THR A 29 22.03 3.87 3.98
C THR A 29 21.14 2.80 3.36
N ILE A 30 21.66 1.67 2.91
CA ILE A 30 20.87 0.58 2.31
C ILE A 30 19.86 0.01 3.31
N VAL A 31 20.27 -0.22 4.56
CA VAL A 31 19.40 -0.78 5.60
C VAL A 31 18.29 0.21 5.98
N ALA A 32 18.64 1.49 6.17
CA ALA A 32 17.68 2.53 6.50
C ALA A 32 16.66 2.77 5.37
N TYR A 33 17.10 2.73 4.12
CA TYR A 33 16.28 2.97 2.94
C TYR A 33 15.15 1.93 2.77
N ASN A 34 15.44 0.65 2.99
CA ASN A 34 14.43 -0.41 2.90
C ASN A 34 13.30 -0.21 3.93
N GLY A 35 13.63 0.14 5.16
CA GLY A 35 12.64 0.42 6.20
C GLY A 35 11.74 1.62 5.89
N ILE A 36 12.30 2.67 5.30
CA ILE A 36 11.55 3.86 4.88
C ILE A 36 10.57 3.52 3.76
N GLN A 37 10.98 2.74 2.76
CA GLN A 37 10.10 2.33 1.66
C GLN A 37 8.92 1.49 2.13
N VAL A 38 9.13 0.56 3.05
CA VAL A 38 8.07 -0.25 3.64
C VAL A 38 7.03 0.64 4.32
N ARG A 39 7.47 1.54 5.20
CA ARG A 39 6.57 2.48 5.90
C ARG A 39 5.83 3.41 4.94
N ALA A 40 6.49 3.89 3.89
CA ALA A 40 5.88 4.76 2.89
C ALA A 40 4.75 4.03 2.16
N ARG A 41 4.95 2.77 1.74
CA ARG A 41 3.88 1.96 1.11
C ARG A 41 2.71 1.70 2.05
N ASP A 42 2.97 1.37 3.31
CA ASP A 42 1.90 1.15 4.29
C ASP A 42 1.10 2.44 4.56
N THR A 43 1.77 3.60 4.61
CA THR A 43 1.10 4.90 4.71
C THR A 43 0.20 5.18 3.49
N ILE A 44 0.65 4.86 2.28
CA ILE A 44 -0.16 4.98 1.07
C ILE A 44 -1.39 4.08 1.17
N ARG A 45 -1.25 2.84 1.61
CA ARG A 45 -2.37 1.89 1.78
C ARG A 45 -3.43 2.40 2.75
N ILE A 46 -3.00 2.90 3.91
CA ILE A 46 -3.92 3.50 4.90
C ILE A 46 -4.66 4.70 4.31
N HIS A 47 -3.94 5.56 3.58
CA HIS A 47 -4.55 6.71 2.90
C HIS A 47 -5.55 6.27 1.83
N ASP A 48 -5.21 5.28 1.02
CA ASP A 48 -6.07 4.75 -0.04
C ASP A 48 -7.36 4.16 0.53
N ILE A 49 -7.27 3.33 1.59
CA ILE A 49 -8.45 2.76 2.28
C ILE A 49 -9.35 3.87 2.82
N LYS A 50 -8.80 4.90 3.45
CA LYS A 50 -9.58 6.05 3.94
C LYS A 50 -10.21 6.86 2.81
N SER A 51 -9.52 6.97 1.67
CA SER A 51 -10.06 7.62 0.48
C SER A 51 -11.25 6.84 -0.10
N ILE A 52 -11.13 5.51 -0.20
CA ILE A 52 -12.24 4.64 -0.63
C ILE A 52 -13.40 4.76 0.35
N GLN A 53 -13.13 4.75 1.66
CA GLN A 53 -14.16 4.95 2.69
C GLN A 53 -14.92 6.26 2.46
N GLY A 54 -14.21 7.38 2.30
CA GLY A 54 -14.84 8.69 2.09
C GLY A 54 -15.77 8.71 0.86
N VAL A 55 -15.39 8.00 -0.19
CA VAL A 55 -16.23 7.86 -1.41
C VAL A 55 -17.45 6.98 -1.15
N VAL A 56 -17.28 5.86 -0.45
CA VAL A 56 -18.38 4.94 -0.11
C VAL A 56 -19.41 5.63 0.79
N GLU A 57 -18.96 6.42 1.75
CA GLU A 57 -19.82 7.22 2.64
C GLU A 57 -20.52 8.37 1.86
N SER A 58 -19.83 9.01 0.93
CA SER A 58 -20.43 10.06 0.08
C SER A 58 -21.51 9.48 -0.84
N TYR A 59 -21.28 8.29 -1.37
CA TYR A 59 -22.29 7.55 -2.14
C TYR A 59 -23.50 7.22 -1.27
N ASN A 60 -23.30 6.71 -0.05
CA ASN A 60 -24.39 6.40 0.87
C ASN A 60 -25.19 7.66 1.25
N ALA A 61 -24.52 8.77 1.50
CA ALA A 61 -25.18 10.04 1.81
C ALA A 61 -26.07 10.55 0.64
N GLN A 62 -25.70 10.24 -0.60
CA GLN A 62 -26.46 10.66 -1.78
C GLN A 62 -27.59 9.69 -2.15
N TYR A 63 -27.36 8.38 -2.02
CA TYR A 63 -28.26 7.34 -2.53
C TYR A 63 -28.99 6.55 -1.44
N GLY A 64 -28.62 6.72 -0.16
CA GLY A 64 -29.22 6.03 0.98
C GLY A 64 -28.85 4.55 1.12
N THR A 65 -27.84 4.11 0.37
CA THR A 65 -27.32 2.73 0.40
C THR A 65 -25.84 2.72 0.05
N TYR A 66 -25.09 1.74 0.54
CA TYR A 66 -23.70 1.58 0.15
C TYR A 66 -23.58 1.00 -1.27
N PRO A 67 -22.55 1.40 -2.03
CA PRO A 67 -22.33 0.86 -3.36
C PRO A 67 -22.11 -0.65 -3.31
N LEU A 68 -22.60 -1.37 -4.31
CA LEU A 68 -22.39 -2.81 -4.39
C LEU A 68 -21.01 -3.12 -5.00
N PRO A 69 -20.40 -4.25 -4.64
CA PRO A 69 -19.18 -4.72 -5.29
C PRO A 69 -19.47 -5.20 -6.73
N ALA A 70 -18.45 -5.20 -7.58
CA ALA A 70 -18.59 -5.56 -8.99
C ALA A 70 -19.09 -7.00 -9.21
N ASN A 71 -18.81 -7.91 -8.27
CA ASN A 71 -19.26 -9.31 -8.32
C ASN A 71 -20.63 -9.54 -7.66
N GLY A 72 -21.37 -8.47 -7.36
CA GLY A 72 -22.70 -8.51 -6.74
C GLY A 72 -22.69 -8.51 -5.22
N SER A 73 -23.85 -8.29 -4.64
CA SER A 73 -24.07 -8.12 -3.21
C SER A 73 -23.47 -9.25 -2.38
N GLY A 74 -22.76 -8.88 -1.31
CA GLY A 74 -22.18 -9.82 -0.35
C GLY A 74 -20.93 -10.58 -0.83
N ASN A 75 -20.43 -10.31 -2.03
CA ASN A 75 -19.21 -10.92 -2.56
C ASN A 75 -17.99 -10.01 -2.36
N TRP A 76 -16.82 -10.63 -2.21
CA TRP A 76 -15.56 -9.90 -2.25
C TRP A 76 -15.17 -9.55 -3.68
N THR A 77 -14.71 -8.33 -3.89
CA THR A 77 -14.13 -7.88 -5.15
C THR A 77 -12.83 -7.13 -4.94
N GLY A 78 -11.94 -7.26 -5.89
CA GLY A 78 -10.65 -6.57 -5.90
C GLY A 78 -9.90 -6.79 -7.19
N LEU A 79 -8.77 -6.13 -7.30
CA LEU A 79 -7.91 -6.22 -8.48
C LEU A 79 -7.12 -7.54 -8.53
N CYS A 80 -6.99 -8.25 -7.41
CA CYS A 80 -6.31 -9.55 -7.38
C CYS A 80 -7.08 -10.64 -8.12
N ALA A 81 -6.36 -11.62 -8.68
CA ALA A 81 -6.92 -12.75 -9.42
C ALA A 81 -7.96 -13.54 -8.62
N THR A 82 -7.69 -13.79 -7.35
CA THR A 82 -8.57 -14.55 -6.44
C THR A 82 -9.94 -13.89 -6.24
N PHE A 83 -10.05 -12.57 -6.43
CA PHE A 83 -11.26 -11.78 -6.15
C PHE A 83 -11.83 -11.07 -7.39
N GLY A 84 -11.59 -11.64 -8.56
CA GLY A 84 -12.24 -11.24 -9.82
C GLY A 84 -11.40 -10.38 -10.75
N SER A 85 -10.19 -9.94 -10.36
CA SER A 85 -9.29 -9.10 -11.19
C SER A 85 -9.97 -7.87 -11.79
N VAL A 86 -10.87 -7.23 -11.02
CA VAL A 86 -11.65 -6.08 -11.51
C VAL A 86 -10.97 -4.76 -11.14
N THR A 87 -10.82 -3.88 -12.13
CA THR A 87 -10.25 -2.53 -11.94
C THR A 87 -11.21 -1.58 -11.23
N THR A 88 -12.51 -1.87 -11.28
CA THR A 88 -13.57 -1.12 -10.59
C THR A 88 -14.24 -2.04 -9.58
N TYR A 89 -13.63 -2.20 -8.40
CA TYR A 89 -14.12 -3.10 -7.37
C TYR A 89 -15.29 -2.52 -6.54
N VAL A 90 -15.41 -1.19 -6.47
CA VAL A 90 -16.60 -0.49 -5.94
C VAL A 90 -17.38 0.09 -7.12
N THR A 91 -18.61 -0.37 -7.35
CA THR A 91 -19.41 0.08 -8.51
C THR A 91 -20.17 1.38 -8.24
N GLY A 92 -20.50 2.13 -9.30
CA GLY A 92 -21.33 3.33 -9.20
C GLY A 92 -20.67 4.56 -8.59
N VAL A 93 -19.37 4.52 -8.30
CA VAL A 93 -18.62 5.62 -7.64
C VAL A 93 -17.79 6.44 -8.61
N SER A 94 -17.97 6.30 -9.92
CA SER A 94 -17.17 7.00 -10.94
C SER A 94 -17.20 8.52 -10.82
N ASP A 95 -18.32 9.08 -10.36
CA ASP A 95 -18.50 10.53 -10.20
C ASP A 95 -17.73 11.08 -9.00
N PHE A 96 -17.51 10.24 -7.98
CA PHE A 96 -16.74 10.58 -6.77
C PHE A 96 -15.27 10.20 -6.91
N MET A 97 -14.99 9.07 -7.58
CA MET A 97 -13.66 8.52 -7.76
C MET A 97 -13.53 7.89 -9.15
N PRO A 98 -13.14 8.67 -10.16
CA PRO A 98 -13.02 8.19 -11.54
C PRO A 98 -12.01 7.03 -11.69
N ARG A 99 -11.02 6.96 -10.81
CA ARG A 99 -10.04 5.88 -10.79
C ARG A 99 -9.83 5.40 -9.36
N GLN A 100 -10.08 4.13 -9.12
CA GLN A 100 -9.89 3.52 -7.81
C GLN A 100 -8.41 3.24 -7.53
N PRO A 101 -7.95 3.39 -6.28
CA PRO A 101 -6.57 3.14 -5.89
C PRO A 101 -6.15 1.69 -6.15
N VAL A 102 -4.85 1.52 -6.35
CA VAL A 102 -4.21 0.23 -6.57
C VAL A 102 -3.05 0.10 -5.60
N ASP A 103 -2.89 -1.08 -4.98
CA ASP A 103 -1.78 -1.32 -4.05
C ASP A 103 -0.43 -0.98 -4.69
N PRO A 104 0.48 -0.28 -3.97
CA PRO A 104 1.79 0.11 -4.50
C PRO A 104 2.67 -1.06 -4.96
N LYS A 105 2.42 -2.26 -4.46
CA LYS A 105 3.14 -3.49 -4.87
C LYS A 105 2.46 -4.24 -6.00
N TYR A 106 1.23 -3.91 -6.35
CA TYR A 106 0.52 -4.59 -7.41
C TYR A 106 1.25 -4.47 -8.75
N LYS A 107 1.58 -5.58 -9.36
CA LYS A 107 2.30 -5.63 -10.65
C LYS A 107 1.51 -6.33 -11.75
N LEU A 108 0.81 -7.41 -11.40
CA LEU A 108 0.12 -8.28 -12.36
C LEU A 108 -1.20 -8.79 -11.76
N PRO A 109 -2.15 -9.21 -12.60
CA PRO A 109 -3.41 -9.81 -12.12
C PRO A 109 -3.24 -11.04 -11.22
N SER A 110 -2.11 -11.75 -11.32
CA SER A 110 -1.76 -12.88 -10.46
C SER A 110 -1.22 -12.47 -9.08
N ASP A 111 -1.01 -11.17 -8.86
CA ASP A 111 -0.52 -10.65 -7.59
C ASP A 111 -1.64 -10.65 -6.54
N ASN A 112 -1.33 -11.05 -5.31
CA ASN A 112 -2.30 -11.08 -4.22
C ASN A 112 -2.30 -9.81 -3.36
N HIS A 113 -1.50 -8.80 -3.73
CA HIS A 113 -1.49 -7.51 -3.04
C HIS A 113 -2.54 -6.59 -3.65
N CYS A 114 -3.68 -6.44 -2.99
CA CYS A 114 -4.75 -5.60 -3.51
C CYS A 114 -5.68 -5.08 -2.41
N TYR A 115 -6.50 -4.09 -2.78
CA TYR A 115 -7.63 -3.67 -1.96
C TYR A 115 -8.84 -4.51 -2.29
N LEU A 116 -9.54 -4.95 -1.25
CA LEU A 116 -10.79 -5.70 -1.35
C LEU A 116 -11.94 -4.87 -0.81
N TYR A 117 -13.06 -4.98 -1.48
CA TYR A 117 -14.32 -4.40 -1.09
C TYR A 117 -15.42 -5.46 -1.05
N LYS A 118 -16.27 -5.39 -0.06
CA LYS A 118 -17.47 -6.21 0.08
C LYS A 118 -18.59 -5.34 0.65
N SER A 119 -19.80 -5.47 0.11
CA SER A 119 -20.98 -4.79 0.62
C SER A 119 -22.24 -5.57 0.28
N ASN A 120 -23.25 -5.44 1.13
CA ASN A 120 -24.61 -5.92 0.89
C ASN A 120 -25.60 -4.77 0.63
N GLY A 121 -25.11 -3.53 0.56
CA GLY A 121 -25.90 -2.31 0.41
C GLY A 121 -26.25 -1.62 1.74
N THR A 122 -26.29 -2.37 2.84
CA THR A 122 -26.53 -1.86 4.21
C THR A 122 -25.23 -1.68 4.97
N ASP A 123 -24.31 -2.59 4.76
CA ASP A 123 -23.02 -2.66 5.43
C ASP A 123 -21.89 -2.83 4.41
N TYR A 124 -20.65 -2.49 4.78
CA TYR A 124 -19.50 -2.72 3.92
C TYR A 124 -18.22 -2.99 4.70
N ILE A 125 -17.26 -3.61 4.02
CA ILE A 125 -15.90 -3.86 4.51
C ILE A 125 -14.92 -3.50 3.41
N ILE A 126 -13.86 -2.78 3.78
CA ILE A 126 -12.70 -2.48 2.92
C ILE A 126 -11.45 -2.99 3.62
N LEU A 127 -10.58 -3.67 2.90
CA LEU A 127 -9.30 -4.11 3.47
C LEU A 127 -8.16 -4.12 2.45
N ALA A 128 -6.92 -3.99 2.95
CA ALA A 128 -5.70 -4.19 2.19
C ALA A 128 -5.24 -5.65 2.33
N TRP A 129 -5.57 -6.47 1.32
CA TRP A 129 -5.31 -7.91 1.34
C TRP A 129 -3.84 -8.22 1.09
N GLN A 130 -3.21 -8.99 1.98
CA GLN A 130 -1.79 -9.40 1.94
C GLN A 130 -0.78 -8.26 1.72
N SER A 131 -1.16 -7.04 2.03
CA SER A 131 -0.45 -5.84 1.59
C SER A 131 0.43 -5.19 2.65
N MET A 132 0.03 -5.21 3.94
CA MET A 132 0.74 -4.51 5.01
C MET A 132 2.09 -5.18 5.32
N GLU A 133 3.17 -4.40 5.25
CA GLU A 133 4.54 -4.91 5.31
C GLU A 133 5.27 -4.60 6.62
N GLY A 134 5.07 -3.42 7.17
CA GLY A 134 5.82 -2.91 8.32
C GLY A 134 5.01 -2.88 9.61
N ILE A 135 3.72 -2.56 9.54
CA ILE A 135 2.84 -2.43 10.70
C ILE A 135 2.58 -3.81 11.34
N CYS A 136 2.50 -4.85 10.51
CA CYS A 136 2.24 -6.23 10.96
C CYS A 136 3.48 -7.15 10.90
N GLY A 137 4.67 -6.59 10.77
CA GLY A 137 5.93 -7.35 10.80
C GLY A 137 6.16 -8.29 9.62
N GLY A 138 5.39 -8.18 8.55
CA GLY A 138 5.53 -9.04 7.37
C GLY A 138 5.15 -10.51 7.59
N ASP A 139 4.63 -10.87 8.75
CA ASP A 139 4.15 -12.23 9.04
C ASP A 139 2.77 -12.45 8.42
N PRO A 140 2.65 -13.35 7.43
CA PRO A 140 1.36 -13.66 6.81
C PRO A 140 0.32 -14.20 7.79
N SER A 141 0.72 -14.75 8.92
CA SER A 141 -0.18 -15.24 9.96
C SER A 141 -0.77 -14.11 10.82
N ASN A 142 -0.11 -12.95 10.85
CA ASN A 142 -0.56 -11.73 11.53
C ASN A 142 -1.22 -10.72 10.59
N ALA A 143 -1.09 -10.93 9.28
CA ALA A 143 -1.75 -10.08 8.30
C ALA A 143 -3.26 -10.29 8.33
N CYS A 144 -4.01 -9.28 7.90
CA CYS A 144 -5.44 -9.37 7.62
C CYS A 144 -5.70 -10.27 6.39
N ASN A 145 -5.18 -11.49 6.44
CA ASN A 145 -5.20 -12.43 5.33
C ASN A 145 -6.47 -13.29 5.28
N SER A 146 -7.36 -13.13 6.27
CA SER A 146 -8.63 -13.83 6.27
C SER A 146 -9.74 -12.87 5.85
N PRO A 147 -10.57 -13.24 4.87
CA PRO A 147 -11.80 -12.52 4.58
C PRO A 147 -12.86 -12.72 5.67
N ASP A 148 -12.49 -13.40 6.76
CA ASP A 148 -13.40 -13.68 7.86
C ASP A 148 -13.45 -12.47 8.81
N ILE A 149 -14.64 -12.02 9.15
CA ILE A 149 -14.92 -10.88 10.03
C ILE A 149 -14.22 -11.03 11.40
N GLN A 150 -13.99 -12.27 11.84
CA GLN A 150 -13.28 -12.57 13.10
C GLN A 150 -11.79 -12.21 13.07
N ALA A 151 -11.20 -11.99 11.89
CA ALA A 151 -9.81 -11.54 11.78
C ALA A 151 -9.65 -10.03 12.01
N LEU A 152 -10.74 -9.27 12.05
CA LEU A 152 -10.75 -7.81 12.23
C LEU A 152 -10.39 -7.38 13.66
N ASP A 153 -10.50 -8.27 14.66
CA ASP A 153 -10.13 -8.01 16.05
C ASP A 153 -8.60 -8.00 16.30
N ARG A 154 -7.79 -8.23 15.27
CA ARG A 154 -6.32 -8.20 15.40
C ARG A 154 -5.79 -6.77 15.26
N PRO A 155 -4.83 -6.34 16.11
CA PRO A 155 -4.30 -4.97 16.09
C PRO A 155 -3.79 -4.51 14.72
N CYS A 156 -3.27 -5.44 13.92
CA CYS A 156 -2.79 -5.17 12.58
C CYS A 156 -3.89 -4.95 11.53
N CYS A 157 -5.11 -5.43 11.81
CA CYS A 157 -6.22 -5.31 10.90
C CYS A 157 -6.98 -3.99 11.06
N THR A 158 -6.96 -3.39 12.25
CA THR A 158 -7.71 -2.17 12.54
C THR A 158 -7.26 -0.96 11.73
N GLU A 159 -5.98 -0.87 11.35
CA GLU A 159 -5.46 0.23 10.53
C GLU A 159 -5.62 0.00 9.03
N ALA A 160 -5.59 -1.27 8.59
CA ALA A 160 -5.69 -1.67 7.20
C ALA A 160 -7.11 -2.15 6.79
N THR A 161 -8.06 -2.08 7.72
CA THR A 161 -9.44 -2.51 7.49
C THR A 161 -10.41 -1.48 8.03
N ILE A 162 -11.43 -1.16 7.24
CA ILE A 162 -12.57 -0.36 7.65
C ILE A 162 -13.81 -1.22 7.45
N ALA A 163 -14.56 -1.41 8.53
CA ALA A 163 -15.84 -2.12 8.50
C ALA A 163 -16.92 -1.24 9.11
N VAL A 164 -18.07 -1.21 8.47
CA VAL A 164 -19.30 -0.60 8.98
C VAL A 164 -20.37 -1.69 8.96
N TYR A 165 -21.06 -1.87 10.07
CA TYR A 165 -22.13 -2.87 10.28
C TYR A 165 -23.45 -2.17 10.59
#